data_8f6b04c3c3b60830f8761c78e0dedb2d
#
_entry.id   8f6b04c3c3b60830f8761c78e0dedb2d
#
_cell.length_a   1.000
_cell.length_b   1.000
_cell.length_c   1.000
_cell.angle_alpha   90.00
_cell.angle_beta   90.00
_cell.angle_gamma   90.00
#
_symmetry.space_group_name_H-M   'P 1'
#
loop_
_entity.id
_entity.type
_entity.pdbx_description
1 polymer ?
#
loop_
_entity_poly.entity_id
_entity_poly.type
_entity_poly.pdbx_seq_one_letter_code
_entity_poly.pdbx_strand_id
1 'polypeptide(L)'
;EFLASDIVIEFLNNEDNYACNRTVTCDYLWDYVKEYFESDTTRFGAVTERYNSHHIAVESAGDFYLKVFKGILLLNALNNIANDDTVTPSESNIKKLFVGTEIYDEIEEILSFLDKKSIVQKQPNGSYSILFTALPGEEIQKIKEELESSNYLYTDQVIKFGESAREIFDKLFKQVNRPISYQFFSRQSNEFTLLSRIENTLRETKGYETFLSIMVAKSREELSVIKDIADRQCREERFANVVFVVMEAEFGEKNYDRFIEYQANAQCAQRHGLANQQKTYAKNASDMVVEWTNRMKGNNVTFFVRGEELTISGSRLASSINTVISPIIFTCGPESLELIKVKSSATYWKKASVKATVDTVLSFNTKQDIVSACGGPARHVEFLLQDSVDDNLQWKIDVDPNHPLKKVCEYIDEWLSGRHTNKNQTFNLGDKLIGLTEPPFGLFQSYASMAMVAFAMRKYVNQIFDTNGKQRTAQHLIDDVVEMFRAWESGKTSPKLNFMFESKEAGKLSKHLISMFSLKKLKGYADISSLKDARWAIQHEYAKEKGYALWSLKYCTSQYNHAQMTALIAAVIKVVSDPESMKNRSVLS
;
A
#
# COMPACT_ATOMS: atom_id res chain seq x y z
N GLU A 1 -41.52 -0.01 41.31
CA GLU A 1 -41.72 -1.20 42.19
C GLU A 1 -40.62 -1.23 43.27
N PHE A 2 -39.33 -1.16 42.94
CA PHE A 2 -38.22 -1.17 43.92
C PHE A 2 -38.39 -0.14 45.04
N LEU A 3 -38.67 1.13 44.71
CA LEU A 3 -38.84 2.19 45.69
C LEU A 3 -40.04 1.98 46.64
N ALA A 4 -40.94 1.08 46.32
CA ALA A 4 -42.08 0.69 47.16
C ALA A 4 -41.90 -0.71 47.76
N SER A 5 -40.72 -1.29 47.69
CA SER A 5 -40.40 -2.60 48.26
C SER A 5 -40.18 -2.52 49.77
N ASP A 6 -40.39 -3.66 50.44
CA ASP A 6 -40.15 -3.77 51.89
C ASP A 6 -38.72 -3.40 52.25
N ILE A 7 -37.75 -3.72 51.42
CA ILE A 7 -36.32 -3.38 51.62
C ILE A 7 -36.11 -1.86 51.75
N VAL A 8 -36.72 -1.08 50.84
CA VAL A 8 -36.61 0.39 50.88
C VAL A 8 -37.44 0.97 52.06
N ILE A 9 -38.62 0.39 52.33
CA ILE A 9 -39.46 0.80 53.46
C ILE A 9 -38.74 0.55 54.78
N GLU A 10 -38.09 -0.60 54.97
CA GLU A 10 -37.29 -0.90 56.16
C GLU A 10 -36.10 0.06 56.29
N PHE A 11 -35.40 0.36 55.18
CA PHE A 11 -34.32 1.35 55.16
C PHE A 11 -34.81 2.72 55.63
N LEU A 12 -35.96 3.19 55.13
CA LEU A 12 -36.53 4.50 55.47
C LEU A 12 -37.07 4.56 56.88
N ASN A 13 -37.53 3.44 57.43
CA ASN A 13 -38.04 3.36 58.81
C ASN A 13 -36.95 3.22 59.91
N ASN A 14 -35.71 2.99 59.48
CA ASN A 14 -34.58 2.88 60.38
C ASN A 14 -34.11 4.29 60.84
N GLU A 15 -34.25 4.58 62.14
CA GLU A 15 -33.91 5.89 62.72
C GLU A 15 -32.44 6.28 62.51
N ASP A 16 -31.50 5.32 62.50
CA ASP A 16 -30.08 5.54 62.25
C ASP A 16 -29.82 6.01 60.87
N ASN A 17 -30.53 5.46 59.86
CA ASN A 17 -30.37 5.87 58.46
C ASN A 17 -30.89 7.30 58.25
N TYR A 18 -32.00 7.65 58.87
CA TYR A 18 -32.57 8.99 58.75
C TYR A 18 -31.71 10.04 59.52
N ALA A 19 -31.24 9.70 60.71
CA ALA A 19 -30.40 10.59 61.51
C ALA A 19 -29.05 10.89 60.89
N CYS A 20 -28.49 9.93 60.09
CA CYS A 20 -27.20 10.06 59.48
C CYS A 20 -27.27 10.50 57.99
N ASN A 21 -28.44 10.91 57.47
CA ASN A 21 -28.64 11.27 56.06
C ASN A 21 -28.14 10.21 55.08
N ARG A 22 -28.29 8.93 55.40
CA ARG A 22 -27.84 7.84 54.52
C ARG A 22 -28.71 7.74 53.27
N THR A 23 -28.08 7.35 52.17
CA THR A 23 -28.74 7.20 50.85
C THR A 23 -28.92 5.72 50.54
N VAL A 24 -30.05 5.35 49.93
CA VAL A 24 -30.25 4.01 49.35
C VAL A 24 -29.28 3.81 48.19
N THR A 25 -28.38 2.87 48.33
CA THR A 25 -27.34 2.54 47.35
C THR A 25 -27.74 1.34 46.47
N CYS A 26 -26.99 1.05 45.43
CA CYS A 26 -27.30 0.01 44.46
C CYS A 26 -27.29 -1.43 45.03
N ASP A 27 -26.65 -1.66 46.16
CA ASP A 27 -26.63 -2.95 46.86
C ASP A 27 -28.05 -3.35 47.33
N TYR A 28 -28.87 -2.39 47.72
CA TYR A 28 -30.29 -2.64 48.04
C TYR A 28 -31.08 -3.06 46.77
N LEU A 29 -30.77 -2.47 45.64
CA LEU A 29 -31.38 -2.89 44.35
C LEU A 29 -30.94 -4.31 43.98
N TRP A 30 -29.67 -4.65 44.20
CA TRP A 30 -29.17 -6.01 43.98
C TRP A 30 -29.97 -7.01 44.84
N ASP A 31 -30.12 -6.74 46.11
CA ASP A 31 -30.84 -7.62 47.04
C ASP A 31 -32.33 -7.79 46.63
N TYR A 32 -32.92 -6.74 46.05
CA TYR A 32 -34.29 -6.80 45.53
C TYR A 32 -34.40 -7.66 44.23
N VAL A 33 -33.45 -7.56 43.33
CA VAL A 33 -33.54 -8.26 42.02
C VAL A 33 -32.84 -9.63 42.02
N LYS A 34 -32.13 -10.00 43.06
CA LYS A 34 -31.32 -11.22 43.14
C LYS A 34 -32.14 -12.49 42.85
N GLU A 35 -33.29 -12.65 43.46
CA GLU A 35 -34.18 -13.80 43.23
C GLU A 35 -34.64 -13.89 41.78
N TYR A 36 -34.90 -12.75 41.12
CA TYR A 36 -35.23 -12.69 39.72
C TYR A 36 -34.03 -13.16 38.84
N PHE A 37 -32.83 -12.71 39.19
CA PHE A 37 -31.61 -13.15 38.48
C PHE A 37 -31.34 -14.65 38.66
N GLU A 38 -31.62 -15.20 39.85
CA GLU A 38 -31.50 -16.63 40.11
C GLU A 38 -32.53 -17.47 39.31
N SER A 39 -33.69 -16.91 39.03
CA SER A 39 -34.75 -17.57 38.27
C SER A 39 -34.44 -17.61 36.74
N ASP A 40 -33.69 -16.66 36.21
CA ASP A 40 -33.28 -16.60 34.80
C ASP A 40 -31.79 -16.86 34.62
N THR A 41 -31.40 -18.11 34.83
CA THR A 41 -30.00 -18.56 34.72
C THR A 41 -29.43 -18.40 33.32
N THR A 42 -30.28 -18.33 32.27
CA THR A 42 -29.85 -18.14 30.89
C THR A 42 -29.24 -16.76 30.68
N ARG A 43 -29.77 -15.72 31.27
CA ARG A 43 -29.30 -14.34 31.14
C ARG A 43 -28.33 -13.95 32.24
N PHE A 44 -28.59 -14.39 33.46
CA PHE A 44 -27.91 -13.89 34.66
C PHE A 44 -27.11 -14.95 35.43
N GLY A 45 -27.07 -16.20 34.92
CA GLY A 45 -26.38 -17.30 35.60
C GLY A 45 -24.93 -17.00 35.98
N ALA A 46 -24.20 -16.35 35.12
CA ALA A 46 -22.81 -15.95 35.38
C ALA A 46 -22.70 -14.96 36.53
N VAL A 47 -23.66 -14.01 36.64
CA VAL A 47 -23.68 -12.98 37.71
C VAL A 47 -24.03 -13.59 39.05
N THR A 48 -25.07 -14.43 39.08
CA THR A 48 -25.53 -15.10 40.33
C THR A 48 -24.52 -16.11 40.84
N GLU A 49 -23.91 -16.88 39.92
CA GLU A 49 -22.88 -17.83 40.30
C GLU A 49 -21.62 -17.14 40.85
N ARG A 50 -21.23 -16.00 40.27
CA ARG A 50 -20.10 -15.20 40.77
C ARG A 50 -20.38 -14.66 42.16
N TYR A 51 -21.59 -14.17 42.39
CA TYR A 51 -22.01 -13.76 43.72
C TYR A 51 -21.92 -14.91 44.72
N ASN A 52 -22.55 -16.06 44.40
CA ASN A 52 -22.61 -17.22 45.29
C ASN A 52 -21.23 -17.78 45.61
N SER A 53 -20.28 -17.72 44.64
CA SER A 53 -18.91 -18.21 44.85
C SER A 53 -18.03 -17.30 45.69
N HIS A 54 -18.28 -15.99 45.70
CA HIS A 54 -17.33 -15.04 46.29
C HIS A 54 -17.88 -14.14 47.40
N HIS A 55 -19.21 -14.03 47.59
CA HIS A 55 -19.80 -13.09 48.55
C HIS A 55 -19.25 -13.24 49.98
N ILE A 56 -19.07 -14.47 50.46
CA ILE A 56 -18.51 -14.73 51.80
C ILE A 56 -17.08 -14.21 51.93
N ALA A 57 -16.24 -14.42 50.91
CA ALA A 57 -14.85 -13.98 50.92
C ALA A 57 -14.76 -12.43 50.84
N VAL A 58 -15.66 -11.83 50.07
CA VAL A 58 -15.72 -10.36 49.91
C VAL A 58 -16.28 -9.70 51.17
N GLU A 59 -17.33 -10.26 51.78
CA GLU A 59 -17.90 -9.81 53.02
C GLU A 59 -16.89 -9.85 54.17
N SER A 60 -16.04 -10.90 54.20
CA SER A 60 -14.95 -11.02 55.17
C SER A 60 -13.88 -9.92 55.04
N ALA A 61 -13.77 -9.28 53.87
CA ALA A 61 -12.87 -8.15 53.65
C ALA A 61 -13.46 -6.81 54.16
N GLY A 62 -14.79 -6.70 54.26
CA GLY A 62 -15.51 -5.56 54.78
C GLY A 62 -16.86 -5.32 54.08
N ASP A 63 -17.77 -4.64 54.78
CA ASP A 63 -19.11 -4.33 54.28
C ASP A 63 -19.07 -3.48 52.97
N PHE A 64 -18.18 -2.49 52.90
CA PHE A 64 -18.02 -1.66 51.70
C PHE A 64 -17.59 -2.48 50.47
N TYR A 65 -16.74 -3.50 50.69
CA TYR A 65 -16.30 -4.40 49.61
C TYR A 65 -17.48 -5.18 49.03
N LEU A 66 -18.37 -5.68 49.89
CA LEU A 66 -19.56 -6.42 49.45
C LEU A 66 -20.54 -5.51 48.71
N LYS A 67 -20.76 -4.27 49.18
CA LYS A 67 -21.64 -3.31 48.49
C LYS A 67 -21.13 -2.94 47.10
N VAL A 68 -19.83 -2.64 46.96
CA VAL A 68 -19.22 -2.33 45.66
C VAL A 68 -19.26 -3.56 44.74
N PHE A 69 -19.03 -4.75 45.26
CA PHE A 69 -19.12 -6.00 44.49
C PHE A 69 -20.55 -6.22 43.95
N LYS A 70 -21.60 -6.04 44.78
CA LYS A 70 -23.01 -6.08 44.34
C LYS A 70 -23.28 -5.05 43.24
N GLY A 71 -22.74 -3.83 43.36
CA GLY A 71 -22.83 -2.80 42.30
C GLY A 71 -22.19 -3.20 40.97
N ILE A 72 -21.01 -3.82 41.02
CA ILE A 72 -20.34 -4.33 39.81
C ILE A 72 -21.16 -5.45 39.17
N LEU A 73 -21.70 -6.37 39.96
CA LEU A 73 -22.56 -7.44 39.50
C LEU A 73 -23.81 -6.90 38.79
N LEU A 74 -24.44 -5.90 39.39
CA LEU A 74 -25.64 -5.25 38.85
C LEU A 74 -25.33 -4.58 37.48
N LEU A 75 -24.23 -3.80 37.42
CA LEU A 75 -23.82 -3.18 36.15
C LEU A 75 -23.50 -4.23 35.06
N ASN A 76 -22.81 -5.33 35.42
CA ASN A 76 -22.56 -6.41 34.46
C ASN A 76 -23.86 -7.05 33.96
N ALA A 77 -24.85 -7.28 34.84
CA ALA A 77 -26.17 -7.78 34.47
C ALA A 77 -26.90 -6.84 33.50
N LEU A 78 -26.88 -5.54 33.79
CA LEU A 78 -27.53 -4.51 32.97
C LEU A 78 -26.81 -4.31 31.64
N ASN A 79 -25.49 -4.31 31.63
CA ASN A 79 -24.70 -4.17 30.40
C ASN A 79 -24.92 -5.35 29.42
N ASN A 80 -25.17 -6.54 29.95
CA ASN A 80 -25.52 -7.70 29.10
C ASN A 80 -26.90 -7.54 28.41
N ILE A 81 -27.78 -6.71 28.96
CA ILE A 81 -29.10 -6.47 28.37
C ILE A 81 -29.09 -5.25 27.46
N ALA A 82 -28.56 -4.12 27.95
CA ALA A 82 -28.71 -2.82 27.31
C ALA A 82 -27.54 -2.46 26.37
N ASN A 83 -26.33 -3.00 26.62
CA ASN A 83 -25.09 -2.68 25.91
C ASN A 83 -24.91 -1.16 25.70
N ASP A 84 -25.12 -0.39 26.75
CA ASP A 84 -25.09 1.06 26.79
C ASP A 84 -23.94 1.55 27.67
N ASP A 85 -23.25 2.62 27.25
CA ASP A 85 -22.11 3.18 27.97
C ASP A 85 -22.47 3.61 29.41
N THR A 86 -23.72 3.96 29.69
CA THR A 86 -24.19 4.38 31.00
C THR A 86 -24.25 3.25 32.02
N VAL A 87 -24.40 2.00 31.56
CA VAL A 87 -24.43 0.79 32.41
C VAL A 87 -23.15 -0.05 32.27
N THR A 88 -22.19 0.40 31.48
CA THR A 88 -20.88 -0.25 31.43
C THR A 88 -20.24 -0.22 32.82
N PRO A 89 -19.73 -1.35 33.36
CA PRO A 89 -19.14 -1.42 34.71
C PRO A 89 -17.74 -0.76 34.75
N SER A 90 -17.64 0.50 34.33
CA SER A 90 -16.44 1.33 34.41
C SER A 90 -16.27 1.90 35.81
N GLU A 91 -15.02 2.23 36.18
CA GLU A 91 -14.73 2.89 37.46
C GLU A 91 -15.59 4.14 37.66
N SER A 92 -15.77 4.96 36.62
CA SER A 92 -16.61 6.15 36.67
C SER A 92 -18.08 5.81 36.94
N ASN A 93 -18.63 4.78 36.33
CA ASN A 93 -20.02 4.39 36.55
C ASN A 93 -20.19 3.70 37.89
N ILE A 94 -19.21 2.91 38.36
CA ILE A 94 -19.22 2.33 39.70
C ILE A 94 -19.19 3.44 40.77
N LYS A 95 -18.32 4.46 40.62
CA LYS A 95 -18.29 5.64 41.51
C LYS A 95 -19.64 6.36 41.57
N LYS A 96 -20.34 6.48 40.44
CA LYS A 96 -21.67 7.11 40.38
C LYS A 96 -22.72 6.37 41.22
N LEU A 97 -22.61 5.06 41.39
CA LEU A 97 -23.55 4.27 42.22
C LEU A 97 -23.47 4.59 43.72
N PHE A 98 -22.35 5.19 44.14
CA PHE A 98 -22.05 5.45 45.55
C PHE A 98 -21.78 6.94 45.84
N VAL A 99 -22.21 7.84 44.94
CA VAL A 99 -22.07 9.29 45.15
C VAL A 99 -22.80 9.71 46.42
N GLY A 100 -22.12 10.47 47.28
CA GLY A 100 -22.67 10.96 48.55
C GLY A 100 -22.58 9.96 49.69
N THR A 101 -21.85 8.87 49.53
CA THR A 101 -21.55 7.90 50.60
C THR A 101 -20.06 7.85 50.91
N GLU A 102 -19.69 7.35 52.09
CA GLU A 102 -18.30 7.13 52.50
C GLU A 102 -17.57 6.14 51.59
N ILE A 103 -18.32 5.23 50.97
CA ILE A 103 -17.79 4.23 50.04
C ILE A 103 -17.11 4.89 48.82
N TYR A 104 -17.57 6.09 48.42
CA TYR A 104 -17.10 6.78 47.21
C TYR A 104 -15.57 6.95 47.17
N ASP A 105 -14.96 7.30 48.30
CA ASP A 105 -13.53 7.56 48.41
C ASP A 105 -12.69 6.27 48.45
N GLU A 106 -13.29 5.13 48.83
CA GLU A 106 -12.62 3.83 48.94
C GLU A 106 -12.74 2.97 47.68
N ILE A 107 -13.52 3.37 46.67
CA ILE A 107 -13.84 2.55 45.51
C ILE A 107 -12.57 2.09 44.76
N GLU A 108 -11.56 2.94 44.61
CA GLU A 108 -10.32 2.58 43.90
C GLU A 108 -9.56 1.46 44.61
N GLU A 109 -9.49 1.52 45.95
CA GLU A 109 -8.85 0.48 46.74
C GLU A 109 -9.63 -0.84 46.66
N ILE A 110 -10.96 -0.76 46.76
CA ILE A 110 -11.84 -1.92 46.66
C ILE A 110 -11.74 -2.59 45.30
N LEU A 111 -11.75 -1.81 44.19
CA LEU A 111 -11.59 -2.32 42.83
C LEU A 111 -10.23 -3.00 42.63
N SER A 112 -9.17 -2.39 43.18
CA SER A 112 -7.83 -2.99 43.16
C SER A 112 -7.78 -4.33 43.91
N PHE A 113 -8.46 -4.41 45.07
CA PHE A 113 -8.56 -5.66 45.83
C PHE A 113 -9.31 -6.75 45.05
N LEU A 114 -10.48 -6.42 44.51
CA LEU A 114 -11.32 -7.36 43.75
C LEU A 114 -10.61 -7.89 42.51
N ASP A 115 -9.87 -7.03 41.81
CA ASP A 115 -9.07 -7.42 40.63
C ASP A 115 -7.88 -8.31 41.04
N LYS A 116 -7.12 -7.94 42.09
CA LYS A 116 -6.01 -8.76 42.63
C LYS A 116 -6.44 -10.14 43.11
N LYS A 117 -7.65 -10.25 43.64
CA LYS A 117 -8.24 -11.52 44.07
C LYS A 117 -8.91 -12.30 42.96
N SER A 118 -8.86 -11.79 41.73
CA SER A 118 -9.51 -12.37 40.56
C SER A 118 -11.03 -12.57 40.74
N ILE A 119 -11.66 -11.76 41.58
CA ILE A 119 -13.11 -11.75 41.79
C ILE A 119 -13.78 -11.00 40.62
N VAL A 120 -13.21 -9.89 40.21
CA VAL A 120 -13.53 -9.18 38.97
C VAL A 120 -12.24 -8.97 38.18
N GLN A 121 -12.33 -8.64 36.91
CA GLN A 121 -11.15 -8.38 36.09
C GLN A 121 -11.27 -7.02 35.41
N LYS A 122 -10.25 -6.18 35.60
CA LYS A 122 -10.15 -4.91 34.87
C LYS A 122 -9.83 -5.17 33.42
N GLN A 123 -10.70 -4.73 32.53
CA GLN A 123 -10.55 -4.82 31.09
C GLN A 123 -9.68 -3.67 30.54
N PRO A 124 -9.08 -3.79 29.34
CA PRO A 124 -8.31 -2.72 28.73
C PRO A 124 -9.07 -1.41 28.52
N ASN A 125 -10.38 -1.50 28.28
CA ASN A 125 -11.27 -0.35 28.17
C ASN A 125 -11.62 0.31 29.52
N GLY A 126 -11.02 -0.17 30.63
CA GLY A 126 -11.24 0.34 31.96
C GLY A 126 -12.52 -0.18 32.67
N SER A 127 -13.27 -1.07 32.00
CA SER A 127 -14.44 -1.71 32.66
C SER A 127 -14.02 -2.92 33.50
N TYR A 128 -14.87 -3.27 34.49
CA TYR A 128 -14.67 -4.43 35.35
C TYR A 128 -15.66 -5.52 34.98
N SER A 129 -15.18 -6.60 34.37
CA SER A 129 -16.03 -7.73 33.98
C SER A 129 -15.97 -8.85 35.00
N ILE A 130 -17.08 -9.59 35.09
CA ILE A 130 -17.18 -10.84 35.82
C ILE A 130 -16.81 -11.93 34.82
N LEU A 131 -15.56 -12.39 34.85
CA LEU A 131 -15.15 -13.52 34.03
C LEU A 131 -15.47 -14.80 34.78
N PHE A 132 -16.37 -15.55 34.22
CA PHE A 132 -16.67 -16.89 34.69
C PHE A 132 -15.85 -17.88 33.87
N THR A 133 -14.85 -18.51 34.46
CA THR A 133 -14.10 -19.58 33.83
C THR A 133 -14.52 -20.91 34.43
N ALA A 134 -15.46 -21.61 33.78
CA ALA A 134 -15.59 -23.06 33.96
C ALA A 134 -14.43 -23.81 33.30
N LEU A 135 -13.38 -23.08 32.89
CA LEU A 135 -12.23 -23.63 32.18
C LEU A 135 -11.20 -24.17 33.17
N PRO A 136 -10.58 -25.33 32.88
CA PRO A 136 -9.55 -25.91 33.74
C PRO A 136 -8.29 -25.02 33.78
N GLY A 137 -7.98 -24.48 34.98
CA GLY A 137 -6.83 -23.57 35.15
C GLY A 137 -5.50 -24.18 34.72
N GLU A 138 -5.29 -25.48 34.98
CA GLU A 138 -4.09 -26.21 34.55
C GLU A 138 -3.94 -26.27 33.03
N GLU A 139 -5.06 -26.42 32.31
CA GLU A 139 -5.04 -26.45 30.84
C GLU A 139 -4.76 -25.06 30.26
N ILE A 140 -5.36 -24.01 30.85
CA ILE A 140 -5.07 -22.62 30.46
C ILE A 140 -3.58 -22.31 30.65
N GLN A 141 -3.01 -22.69 31.80
CA GLN A 141 -1.60 -22.48 32.09
C GLN A 141 -0.70 -23.20 31.10
N LYS A 142 -1.04 -24.43 30.75
CA LYS A 142 -0.31 -25.21 29.72
C LYS A 142 -0.38 -24.55 28.35
N ILE A 143 -1.56 -24.09 27.91
CA ILE A 143 -1.71 -23.38 26.65
C ILE A 143 -0.91 -22.07 26.66
N LYS A 144 -0.93 -21.34 27.79
CA LYS A 144 -0.15 -20.12 27.97
C LYS A 144 1.35 -20.39 27.78
N GLU A 145 1.88 -21.42 28.43
CA GLU A 145 3.27 -21.85 28.27
C GLU A 145 3.59 -22.28 26.83
N GLU A 146 2.67 -22.96 26.16
CA GLU A 146 2.79 -23.31 24.74
C GLU A 146 2.87 -22.04 23.86
N LEU A 147 2.04 -21.04 24.11
CA LEU A 147 2.04 -19.77 23.38
C LEU A 147 3.31 -18.95 23.63
N GLU A 148 3.82 -18.96 24.85
CA GLU A 148 5.05 -18.27 25.24
C GLU A 148 6.32 -18.98 24.73
N SER A 149 6.36 -20.32 24.80
CA SER A 149 7.55 -21.12 24.44
C SER A 149 7.76 -21.28 22.95
N SER A 150 6.68 -21.27 22.16
CA SER A 150 6.76 -21.59 20.74
C SER A 150 7.34 -20.46 19.88
N ASN A 151 7.78 -19.34 20.44
CA ASN A 151 8.09 -18.10 19.69
C ASN A 151 6.98 -17.73 18.69
N TYR A 152 5.78 -18.25 18.91
CA TYR A 152 4.68 -18.23 17.96
C TYR A 152 4.05 -16.84 17.88
N LEU A 153 4.16 -16.06 18.95
CA LEU A 153 3.57 -14.73 19.04
C LEU A 153 4.64 -13.66 19.21
N TYR A 154 5.50 -13.52 18.21
CA TYR A 154 6.27 -12.29 18.10
C TYR A 154 5.32 -11.08 18.09
N THR A 155 5.79 -9.94 18.55
CA THR A 155 4.96 -8.73 18.71
C THR A 155 4.26 -8.32 17.40
N ASP A 156 4.89 -8.54 16.25
CA ASP A 156 4.28 -8.28 14.93
C ASP A 156 3.10 -9.23 14.61
N GLN A 157 3.07 -10.42 15.19
CA GLN A 157 1.96 -11.36 14.99
C GLN A 157 0.71 -10.98 15.79
N VAL A 158 0.90 -10.29 16.92
CA VAL A 158 -0.21 -9.81 17.77
C VAL A 158 -1.18 -8.93 16.98
N ILE A 159 -0.68 -8.11 16.04
CA ILE A 159 -1.52 -7.22 15.22
C ILE A 159 -2.59 -7.97 14.42
N LYS A 160 -2.34 -9.22 14.05
CA LYS A 160 -3.30 -10.04 13.29
C LYS A 160 -4.58 -10.37 14.06
N PHE A 161 -4.53 -10.26 15.38
CA PHE A 161 -5.69 -10.56 16.24
C PHE A 161 -6.63 -9.36 16.44
N GLY A 162 -6.22 -8.16 16.03
CA GLY A 162 -7.10 -7.00 16.03
C GLY A 162 -7.96 -6.98 14.77
N GLU A 163 -9.30 -7.13 14.91
CA GLU A 163 -10.23 -7.23 13.77
C GLU A 163 -10.12 -6.04 12.81
N SER A 164 -9.91 -4.84 13.33
CA SER A 164 -9.78 -3.61 12.51
C SER A 164 -8.38 -3.00 12.52
N ALA A 165 -7.40 -3.62 13.18
CA ALA A 165 -6.06 -3.05 13.33
C ALA A 165 -5.40 -2.76 11.97
N ARG A 166 -5.47 -3.69 11.03
CA ARG A 166 -4.93 -3.53 9.69
C ARG A 166 -5.66 -2.47 8.89
N GLU A 167 -6.98 -2.39 9.00
CA GLU A 167 -7.78 -1.38 8.32
C GLU A 167 -7.43 0.06 8.71
N ILE A 168 -6.97 0.27 9.95
CA ILE A 168 -6.53 1.58 10.43
C ILE A 168 -5.34 2.05 9.60
N PHE A 169 -4.35 1.19 9.35
CA PHE A 169 -3.19 1.49 8.52
C PHE A 169 -3.56 1.57 7.04
N ASP A 170 -4.41 0.68 6.54
CA ASP A 170 -4.90 0.74 5.15
C ASP A 170 -5.61 2.07 4.86
N LYS A 171 -6.44 2.56 5.78
CA LYS A 171 -7.09 3.88 5.66
C LYS A 171 -6.10 5.02 5.70
N LEU A 172 -5.07 4.92 6.54
CA LEU A 172 -4.01 5.92 6.63
C LEU A 172 -3.19 5.98 5.34
N PHE A 173 -2.78 4.84 4.80
CA PHE A 173 -1.95 4.76 3.61
C PHE A 173 -2.72 5.07 2.31
N LYS A 174 -4.04 4.99 2.29
CA LYS A 174 -4.85 5.54 1.17
C LYS A 174 -4.66 7.04 0.94
N GLN A 175 -4.09 7.77 1.90
CA GLN A 175 -3.77 9.20 1.76
C GLN A 175 -2.40 9.42 1.15
N VAL A 176 -1.59 8.38 0.98
CA VAL A 176 -0.31 8.47 0.29
C VAL A 176 -0.52 8.46 -1.22
N ASN A 177 0.24 9.30 -1.91
CA ASN A 177 0.08 9.51 -3.34
C ASN A 177 0.66 8.36 -4.18
N ARG A 178 1.75 7.76 -3.68
CA ARG A 178 2.45 6.63 -4.29
C ARG A 178 1.88 5.30 -3.77
N PRO A 179 1.87 4.24 -4.56
CA PRO A 179 1.60 2.90 -4.05
C PRO A 179 2.56 2.51 -2.92
N ILE A 180 2.00 1.92 -1.87
CA ILE A 180 2.74 1.46 -0.70
C ILE A 180 2.58 -0.04 -0.55
N SER A 181 3.70 -0.71 -0.29
CA SER A 181 3.74 -2.05 0.31
C SER A 181 4.18 -1.91 1.77
N TYR A 182 3.53 -2.58 2.70
CA TYR A 182 3.94 -2.54 4.10
C TYR A 182 3.74 -3.88 4.79
N GLN A 183 4.59 -4.14 5.77
CA GLN A 183 4.47 -5.29 6.65
C GLN A 183 4.97 -4.95 8.04
N PHE A 184 4.36 -5.59 9.04
CA PHE A 184 4.78 -5.46 10.44
C PHE A 184 5.92 -6.42 10.74
N PHE A 185 6.88 -5.92 11.51
CA PHE A 185 8.03 -6.66 12.01
C PHE A 185 8.26 -6.33 13.47
N SER A 186 8.86 -7.25 14.20
CA SER A 186 9.31 -7.05 15.57
C SER A 186 10.61 -7.80 15.81
N ARG A 187 11.22 -7.62 16.96
CA ARG A 187 12.40 -8.37 17.36
C ARG A 187 12.15 -9.87 17.22
N GLN A 188 13.08 -10.55 16.60
CA GLN A 188 13.10 -12.00 16.44
C GLN A 188 14.13 -12.63 17.38
N SER A 189 14.20 -13.96 17.43
CA SER A 189 15.20 -14.68 18.22
C SER A 189 16.63 -14.29 17.89
N ASN A 190 16.88 -13.92 16.63
CA ASN A 190 18.12 -13.31 16.18
C ASN A 190 17.87 -12.27 15.07
N GLU A 191 18.82 -11.36 14.91
CA GLU A 191 18.72 -10.27 13.92
C GLU A 191 18.69 -10.81 12.48
N PHE A 192 19.44 -11.88 12.18
CA PHE A 192 19.47 -12.45 10.84
C PHE A 192 18.09 -12.90 10.38
N THR A 193 17.30 -13.53 11.25
CA THR A 193 15.92 -13.95 10.93
C THR A 193 15.04 -12.75 10.60
N LEU A 194 15.14 -11.68 11.37
CA LEU A 194 14.41 -10.44 11.11
C LEU A 194 14.78 -9.86 9.73
N LEU A 195 16.07 -9.70 9.47
CA LEU A 195 16.55 -9.11 8.22
C LEU A 195 16.19 -9.97 7.00
N SER A 196 16.28 -11.29 7.10
CA SER A 196 15.88 -12.22 6.03
C SER A 196 14.37 -12.11 5.72
N ARG A 197 13.52 -11.91 6.73
CA ARG A 197 12.08 -11.67 6.51
C ARG A 197 11.84 -10.35 5.78
N ILE A 198 12.56 -9.29 6.14
CA ILE A 198 12.46 -7.98 5.48
C ILE A 198 12.92 -8.08 4.02
N GLU A 199 14.07 -8.71 3.76
CA GLU A 199 14.58 -8.92 2.40
C GLU A 199 13.61 -9.74 1.52
N ASN A 200 13.02 -10.80 2.05
CA ASN A 200 12.05 -11.59 1.31
C ASN A 200 10.81 -10.77 0.93
N THR A 201 10.31 -9.96 1.85
CA THR A 201 9.18 -9.06 1.56
C THR A 201 9.56 -7.99 0.53
N LEU A 202 10.77 -7.43 0.63
CA LEU A 202 11.28 -6.46 -0.33
C LEU A 202 11.34 -7.04 -1.76
N ARG A 203 11.75 -8.30 -1.91
CA ARG A 203 11.80 -8.97 -3.22
C ARG A 203 10.42 -9.14 -3.88
N GLU A 204 9.37 -9.22 -3.07
CA GLU A 204 7.98 -9.32 -3.54
C GLU A 204 7.37 -7.94 -3.85
N THR A 205 8.01 -6.88 -3.39
CA THR A 205 7.55 -5.49 -3.56
C THR A 205 7.92 -5.00 -4.96
N LYS A 206 7.02 -4.27 -5.60
CA LYS A 206 7.30 -3.68 -6.92
C LYS A 206 8.24 -2.48 -6.76
N GLY A 207 9.16 -2.31 -7.70
CA GLY A 207 10.20 -1.27 -7.62
C GLY A 207 9.69 0.16 -7.45
N TYR A 208 8.49 0.45 -7.96
CA TYR A 208 7.84 1.75 -7.81
C TYR A 208 7.05 1.92 -6.49
N GLU A 209 6.90 0.87 -5.69
CA GLU A 209 6.23 0.95 -4.40
C GLU A 209 7.20 1.44 -3.31
N THR A 210 6.72 2.27 -2.40
CA THR A 210 7.46 2.56 -1.17
C THR A 210 7.24 1.39 -0.20
N PHE A 211 8.29 0.64 0.09
CA PHE A 211 8.21 -0.45 1.06
C PHE A 211 8.45 0.06 2.48
N LEU A 212 7.43 -0.09 3.33
CA LEU A 212 7.47 0.28 4.74
C LEU A 212 7.64 -0.97 5.61
N SER A 213 8.81 -1.12 6.22
CA SER A 213 9.05 -2.09 7.28
C SER A 213 8.57 -1.51 8.61
N ILE A 214 7.31 -1.78 8.99
CA ILE A 214 6.72 -1.22 10.21
C ILE A 214 7.19 -2.04 11.40
N MET A 215 8.07 -1.44 12.21
CA MET A 215 8.71 -2.06 13.36
C MET A 215 7.89 -1.76 14.62
N VAL A 216 7.47 -2.82 15.32
CA VAL A 216 6.67 -2.74 16.54
C VAL A 216 7.35 -3.47 17.70
N ALA A 217 7.11 -3.01 18.92
CA ALA A 217 7.73 -3.54 20.12
C ALA A 217 6.71 -3.80 21.22
N LYS A 218 6.97 -4.81 22.06
CA LYS A 218 6.18 -5.07 23.27
C LYS A 218 6.68 -4.31 24.51
N SER A 219 7.96 -3.91 24.51
CA SER A 219 8.59 -3.22 25.64
C SER A 219 9.54 -2.13 25.15
N ARG A 220 9.98 -1.26 26.09
CA ARG A 220 10.98 -0.23 25.81
C ARG A 220 12.35 -0.82 25.46
N GLU A 221 12.70 -1.95 26.06
CA GLU A 221 13.94 -2.65 25.73
C GLU A 221 13.91 -3.15 24.27
N GLU A 222 12.81 -3.83 23.88
CA GLU A 222 12.62 -4.28 22.50
C GLU A 222 12.63 -3.11 21.53
N LEU A 223 11.97 -1.99 21.88
CA LEU A 223 11.93 -0.76 21.08
C LEU A 223 13.34 -0.20 20.85
N SER A 224 14.17 -0.16 21.88
CA SER A 224 15.57 0.31 21.74
C SER A 224 16.35 -0.58 20.78
N VAL A 225 16.24 -1.90 20.93
CA VAL A 225 16.95 -2.86 20.06
C VAL A 225 16.53 -2.72 18.59
N ILE A 226 15.23 -2.60 18.31
CA ILE A 226 14.77 -2.46 16.91
C ILE A 226 15.14 -1.10 16.31
N LYS A 227 15.23 -0.03 17.11
CA LYS A 227 15.76 1.26 16.64
C LYS A 227 17.22 1.16 16.24
N ASP A 228 18.05 0.53 17.07
CA ASP A 228 19.46 0.33 16.78
C ASP A 228 19.68 -0.52 15.51
N ILE A 229 18.82 -1.53 15.31
CA ILE A 229 18.83 -2.33 14.08
C ILE A 229 18.44 -1.46 12.88
N ALA A 230 17.35 -0.71 12.98
CA ALA A 230 16.85 0.14 11.90
C ALA A 230 17.88 1.21 11.48
N ASP A 231 18.53 1.90 12.46
CA ASP A 231 19.57 2.90 12.18
C ASP A 231 20.79 2.28 11.48
N ARG A 232 21.25 1.12 11.92
CA ARG A 232 22.38 0.43 11.26
C ARG A 232 22.02 -0.04 9.86
N GLN A 233 20.87 -0.70 9.73
CA GLN A 233 20.48 -1.37 8.48
C GLN A 233 20.03 -0.41 7.38
N CYS A 234 19.49 0.77 7.72
CA CYS A 234 19.11 1.77 6.72
C CYS A 234 20.31 2.36 5.94
N ARG A 235 21.55 2.12 6.43
CA ARG A 235 22.81 2.54 5.78
C ARG A 235 23.36 1.47 4.85
N GLU A 236 22.87 0.25 4.95
CA GLU A 236 23.30 -0.86 4.11
C GLU A 236 22.67 -0.77 2.71
N GLU A 237 23.48 -0.97 1.66
CA GLU A 237 23.02 -0.85 0.26
C GLU A 237 21.84 -1.80 -0.06
N ARG A 238 21.84 -3.01 0.50
CA ARG A 238 20.76 -3.99 0.32
C ARG A 238 19.40 -3.52 0.85
N PHE A 239 19.39 -2.56 1.77
CA PHE A 239 18.18 -1.96 2.34
C PHE A 239 17.96 -0.50 1.93
N ALA A 240 18.70 0.00 0.93
CA ALA A 240 18.61 1.39 0.48
C ALA A 240 17.17 1.80 0.05
N ASN A 241 16.33 0.84 -0.31
CA ASN A 241 14.95 1.06 -0.74
C ASN A 241 13.92 0.66 0.33
N VAL A 242 14.37 0.32 1.54
CA VAL A 242 13.50 0.01 2.68
C VAL A 242 13.35 1.25 3.56
N VAL A 243 12.13 1.56 3.91
CA VAL A 243 11.82 2.55 4.95
C VAL A 243 11.54 1.78 6.23
N PHE A 244 12.42 1.86 7.20
CA PHE A 244 12.17 1.33 8.53
C PHE A 244 11.33 2.35 9.30
N VAL A 245 10.12 1.95 9.69
CA VAL A 245 9.13 2.79 10.37
C VAL A 245 8.98 2.25 11.80
N VAL A 246 9.66 2.85 12.75
CA VAL A 246 9.61 2.41 14.15
C VAL A 246 8.46 3.11 14.88
N MET A 247 7.49 2.33 15.34
CA MET A 247 6.35 2.81 16.13
C MET A 247 6.76 2.99 17.58
N GLU A 248 6.74 4.25 18.08
CA GLU A 248 7.18 4.58 19.45
C GLU A 248 6.24 4.08 20.55
N ALA A 249 5.01 3.71 20.20
CA ALA A 249 4.02 3.16 21.11
C ALA A 249 4.22 1.65 21.29
N GLU A 250 4.92 1.25 22.32
CA GLU A 250 5.03 -0.16 22.71
C GLU A 250 3.66 -0.76 23.09
N PHE A 251 3.48 -2.05 22.90
CA PHE A 251 2.28 -2.76 23.37
C PHE A 251 2.17 -2.73 24.91
N GLY A 252 3.29 -2.89 25.59
CA GLY A 252 3.46 -2.99 27.04
C GLY A 252 3.54 -4.46 27.47
N GLU A 253 4.54 -4.82 28.27
CA GLU A 253 4.74 -6.20 28.73
C GLU A 253 3.52 -6.76 29.46
N LYS A 254 2.94 -5.99 30.37
CA LYS A 254 1.71 -6.38 31.07
C LYS A 254 0.51 -6.58 30.13
N ASN A 255 0.42 -5.80 29.08
CA ASN A 255 -0.62 -5.95 28.07
C ASN A 255 -0.36 -7.19 27.22
N TYR A 256 0.90 -7.48 26.92
CA TYR A 256 1.27 -8.69 26.20
C TYR A 256 0.93 -9.94 27.02
N ASP A 257 1.27 -9.98 28.31
CA ASP A 257 0.94 -11.09 29.20
C ASP A 257 -0.58 -11.32 29.29
N ARG A 258 -1.35 -10.22 29.41
CA ARG A 258 -2.82 -10.28 29.44
C ARG A 258 -3.40 -10.72 28.07
N PHE A 259 -2.81 -10.27 26.98
CA PHE A 259 -3.20 -10.74 25.64
C PHE A 259 -2.97 -12.24 25.50
N ILE A 260 -1.82 -12.77 25.93
CA ILE A 260 -1.52 -14.21 25.93
C ILE A 260 -2.54 -14.95 26.79
N GLU A 261 -2.89 -14.44 27.97
CA GLU A 261 -3.90 -15.02 28.83
C GLU A 261 -5.26 -15.10 28.15
N TYR A 262 -5.71 -14.03 27.47
CA TYR A 262 -6.95 -14.07 26.70
C TYR A 262 -6.90 -15.07 25.55
N GLN A 263 -5.78 -15.17 24.85
CA GLN A 263 -5.62 -16.17 23.79
C GLN A 263 -5.64 -17.59 24.33
N ALA A 264 -5.00 -17.84 25.49
CA ALA A 264 -5.03 -19.15 26.14
C ALA A 264 -6.45 -19.53 26.58
N ASN A 265 -7.17 -18.59 27.18
CA ASN A 265 -8.57 -18.79 27.57
C ASN A 265 -9.49 -19.03 26.36
N ALA A 266 -9.30 -18.28 25.26
CA ALA A 266 -10.06 -18.47 24.04
C ALA A 266 -9.82 -19.85 23.41
N GLN A 267 -8.58 -20.32 23.37
CA GLN A 267 -8.24 -21.63 22.86
C GLN A 267 -8.77 -22.75 23.76
N CYS A 268 -8.67 -22.60 25.08
CA CYS A 268 -9.22 -23.54 26.03
C CYS A 268 -10.76 -23.63 25.87
N ALA A 269 -11.44 -22.48 25.79
CA ALA A 269 -12.88 -22.43 25.56
C ALA A 269 -13.28 -23.10 24.23
N GLN A 270 -12.48 -22.93 23.19
CA GLN A 270 -12.68 -23.61 21.90
C GLN A 270 -12.57 -25.14 22.02
N ARG A 271 -11.55 -25.64 22.73
CA ARG A 271 -11.37 -27.08 22.98
C ARG A 271 -12.54 -27.70 23.73
N HIS A 272 -13.14 -26.94 24.63
CA HIS A 272 -14.30 -27.35 25.42
C HIS A 272 -15.66 -27.04 24.80
N GLY A 273 -15.70 -26.51 23.56
CA GLY A 273 -16.95 -26.21 22.84
C GLY A 273 -17.74 -25.01 23.40
N LEU A 274 -17.12 -24.16 24.21
CA LEU A 274 -17.74 -23.02 24.87
C LEU A 274 -17.69 -21.77 23.97
N ALA A 275 -18.48 -21.78 22.90
CA ALA A 275 -18.42 -20.77 21.84
C ALA A 275 -18.61 -19.30 22.32
N ASN A 276 -19.45 -19.06 23.31
CA ASN A 276 -19.66 -17.71 23.83
C ASN A 276 -18.44 -17.19 24.59
N GLN A 277 -17.84 -18.04 25.41
CA GLN A 277 -16.61 -17.68 26.14
C GLN A 277 -15.43 -17.48 25.19
N GLN A 278 -15.28 -18.37 24.20
CA GLN A 278 -14.29 -18.20 23.14
C GLN A 278 -14.39 -16.84 22.45
N LYS A 279 -15.63 -16.46 22.04
CA LYS A 279 -15.87 -15.15 21.40
C LYS A 279 -15.53 -13.99 22.32
N THR A 280 -15.91 -14.08 23.60
CA THR A 280 -15.63 -13.02 24.59
C THR A 280 -14.12 -12.82 24.77
N TYR A 281 -13.37 -13.90 24.99
CA TYR A 281 -11.92 -13.80 25.17
C TYR A 281 -11.22 -13.35 23.88
N ALA A 282 -11.63 -13.87 22.72
CA ALA A 282 -11.10 -13.43 21.43
C ALA A 282 -11.37 -11.95 21.18
N LYS A 283 -12.56 -11.46 21.52
CA LYS A 283 -12.92 -10.04 21.43
C LYS A 283 -12.04 -9.19 22.34
N ASN A 284 -11.88 -9.58 23.62
CA ASN A 284 -11.04 -8.84 24.57
C ASN A 284 -9.59 -8.73 24.06
N ALA A 285 -9.04 -9.81 23.53
CA ALA A 285 -7.72 -9.80 22.89
C ALA A 285 -7.67 -8.86 21.67
N SER A 286 -8.70 -8.89 20.82
CA SER A 286 -8.83 -8.00 19.66
C SER A 286 -8.91 -6.53 20.06
N ASP A 287 -9.73 -6.20 21.06
CA ASP A 287 -9.90 -4.82 21.54
C ASP A 287 -8.58 -4.23 22.07
N MET A 288 -7.76 -5.02 22.78
CA MET A 288 -6.42 -4.62 23.22
C MET A 288 -5.52 -4.25 22.04
N VAL A 289 -5.55 -5.05 20.99
CA VAL A 289 -4.73 -4.81 19.79
C VAL A 289 -5.20 -3.57 19.04
N VAL A 290 -6.51 -3.38 18.91
CA VAL A 290 -7.10 -2.18 18.28
C VAL A 290 -6.75 -0.91 19.05
N GLU A 291 -6.82 -0.94 20.38
CA GLU A 291 -6.41 0.17 21.23
C GLU A 291 -4.92 0.51 21.03
N TRP A 292 -4.06 -0.52 21.05
CA TRP A 292 -2.63 -0.33 20.76
C TRP A 292 -2.40 0.30 19.39
N THR A 293 -3.09 -0.18 18.36
CA THR A 293 -3.00 0.36 16.99
C THR A 293 -3.40 1.84 16.94
N ASN A 294 -4.43 2.23 17.68
CA ASN A 294 -4.83 3.63 17.80
C ASN A 294 -3.78 4.47 18.55
N ARG A 295 -3.13 3.91 19.58
CA ARG A 295 -2.01 4.57 20.27
C ARG A 295 -0.82 4.76 19.34
N MET A 296 -0.47 3.78 18.49
CA MET A 296 0.58 3.92 17.46
C MET A 296 0.31 5.11 16.55
N LYS A 297 -0.93 5.28 16.09
CA LYS A 297 -1.33 6.41 15.24
C LYS A 297 -1.24 7.76 15.95
N GLY A 298 -1.45 7.80 17.26
CA GLY A 298 -1.43 9.03 18.08
C GLY A 298 -0.04 9.44 18.55
N ASN A 299 0.90 8.51 18.64
CA ASN A 299 2.26 8.73 19.15
C ASN A 299 3.26 9.09 18.05
N ASN A 300 4.50 9.33 18.47
CA ASN A 300 5.59 9.56 17.56
C ASN A 300 5.95 8.30 16.78
N VAL A 301 6.49 8.52 15.59
CA VAL A 301 7.01 7.51 14.68
C VAL A 301 8.37 7.96 14.20
N THR A 302 9.36 7.09 14.25
CA THR A 302 10.70 7.37 13.75
C THR A 302 10.95 6.58 12.46
N PHE A 303 11.32 7.30 11.41
CA PHE A 303 11.77 6.73 10.14
C PHE A 303 13.28 6.63 10.09
N PHE A 304 13.77 5.53 9.54
CA PHE A 304 15.17 5.36 9.16
C PHE A 304 15.20 4.95 7.68
N VAL A 305 15.83 5.75 6.85
CA VAL A 305 15.91 5.55 5.40
C VAL A 305 17.21 6.14 4.85
N ARG A 306 18.00 5.35 4.14
CA ARG A 306 19.27 5.78 3.52
C ARG A 306 20.22 6.54 4.46
N GLY A 307 20.26 6.12 5.71
CA GLY A 307 21.10 6.74 6.74
C GLY A 307 20.53 8.01 7.38
N GLU A 308 19.34 8.42 6.96
CA GLU A 308 18.59 9.53 7.54
C GLU A 308 17.65 9.05 8.64
N GLU A 309 17.54 9.83 9.72
CA GLU A 309 16.58 9.61 10.80
C GLU A 309 15.62 10.79 10.88
N LEU A 310 14.32 10.50 10.94
CA LEU A 310 13.27 11.50 11.04
C LEU A 310 12.18 11.05 12.01
N THR A 311 11.99 11.79 13.11
CA THR A 311 10.90 11.55 14.06
C THR A 311 9.75 12.53 13.84
N ILE A 312 8.54 12.01 13.72
CA ILE A 312 7.32 12.78 13.47
C ILE A 312 6.17 12.28 14.35
N SER A 313 5.10 13.07 14.44
CA SER A 313 3.82 12.57 14.98
C SER A 313 3.17 11.58 14.02
N GLY A 314 2.65 10.46 14.53
CA GLY A 314 1.96 9.44 13.74
C GLY A 314 0.75 9.97 12.95
N SER A 315 0.12 11.06 13.41
CA SER A 315 -0.93 11.75 12.66
C SER A 315 -0.45 12.36 11.34
N ARG A 316 0.86 12.59 11.18
CA ARG A 316 1.50 13.12 9.97
C ARG A 316 2.16 12.04 9.10
N LEU A 317 1.98 10.76 9.46
CA LEU A 317 2.65 9.64 8.79
C LEU A 317 2.49 9.69 7.26
N ALA A 318 1.26 9.77 6.76
CA ALA A 318 0.99 9.78 5.32
C ALA A 318 1.56 11.02 4.61
N SER A 319 1.44 12.21 5.23
CA SER A 319 2.00 13.43 4.64
C SER A 319 3.52 13.40 4.58
N SER A 320 4.18 12.89 5.62
CA SER A 320 5.65 12.78 5.66
C SER A 320 6.19 11.77 4.64
N ILE A 321 5.47 10.67 4.41
CA ILE A 321 5.82 9.74 3.34
C ILE A 321 5.77 10.44 1.99
N ASN A 322 4.75 11.26 1.73
CA ASN A 322 4.61 11.98 0.46
C ASN A 322 5.69 13.04 0.24
N THR A 323 5.99 13.84 1.27
CA THR A 323 6.78 15.07 1.11
C THR A 323 8.25 14.91 1.45
N VAL A 324 8.61 13.90 2.24
CA VAL A 324 9.98 13.70 2.71
C VAL A 324 10.52 12.33 2.33
N ILE A 325 9.82 11.26 2.72
CA ILE A 325 10.36 9.90 2.62
C ILE A 325 10.45 9.41 1.17
N SER A 326 9.37 9.55 0.39
CA SER A 326 9.37 9.11 -1.02
C SER A 326 10.41 9.85 -1.86
N PRO A 327 10.61 11.17 -1.73
CA PRO A 327 11.67 11.88 -2.43
C PRO A 327 13.10 11.44 -2.07
N ILE A 328 13.35 10.94 -0.86
CA ILE A 328 14.67 10.39 -0.48
C ILE A 328 14.98 9.11 -1.28
N ILE A 329 13.98 8.26 -1.52
CA ILE A 329 14.15 7.01 -2.28
C ILE A 329 14.12 7.28 -3.78
N PHE A 330 13.14 8.06 -4.23
CA PHE A 330 12.86 8.33 -5.66
C PHE A 330 13.24 9.77 -6.02
N THR A 331 14.54 10.06 -5.96
CA THR A 331 15.09 11.40 -6.22
C THR A 331 14.79 11.95 -7.61
N CYS A 332 14.53 11.06 -8.57
CA CYS A 332 14.10 11.40 -9.93
C CYS A 332 12.64 11.02 -10.19
N GLY A 333 11.88 10.75 -9.13
CA GLY A 333 10.46 10.46 -9.21
C GLY A 333 9.59 11.71 -9.36
N PRO A 334 8.32 11.55 -9.74
CA PRO A 334 7.42 12.68 -9.91
C PRO A 334 7.17 13.49 -8.62
N GLU A 335 7.37 12.89 -7.44
CA GLU A 335 7.21 13.54 -6.13
C GLU A 335 8.31 14.55 -5.83
N SER A 336 9.49 14.41 -6.40
CA SER A 336 10.58 15.37 -6.23
C SER A 336 10.27 16.74 -6.85
N LEU A 337 9.24 16.83 -7.68
CA LEU A 337 8.64 18.07 -8.12
C LEU A 337 7.60 18.48 -7.08
N GLU A 338 7.94 19.37 -6.15
CA GLU A 338 7.12 19.77 -4.99
C GLU A 338 5.66 20.13 -5.29
N LEU A 339 5.37 20.52 -6.52
CA LEU A 339 4.07 21.00 -6.97
C LEU A 339 3.16 19.88 -7.51
N ILE A 340 3.66 18.68 -7.72
CA ILE A 340 2.88 17.59 -8.30
C ILE A 340 2.28 16.73 -7.20
N LYS A 341 1.01 16.97 -6.88
CA LYS A 341 0.21 16.02 -6.09
C LYS A 341 -0.17 14.84 -6.96
N VAL A 342 0.72 13.89 -7.08
CA VAL A 342 0.52 12.65 -7.82
C VAL A 342 -0.35 11.73 -6.98
N LYS A 343 -1.53 11.35 -7.48
CA LYS A 343 -2.36 10.33 -6.83
C LYS A 343 -2.35 9.06 -7.65
N SER A 344 -1.90 7.99 -7.06
CA SER A 344 -1.99 6.64 -7.60
C SER A 344 -3.34 6.05 -7.23
N SER A 345 -4.41 6.37 -7.88
CA SER A 345 -5.64 5.64 -7.65
C SER A 345 -6.26 5.22 -8.95
N ALA A 346 -6.91 4.07 -8.95
CA ALA A 346 -7.72 3.59 -10.06
C ALA A 346 -8.75 4.65 -10.52
N THR A 347 -9.11 5.58 -9.64
CA THR A 347 -10.04 6.68 -9.93
C THR A 347 -9.45 7.71 -10.91
N TYR A 348 -8.13 7.90 -10.90
CA TYR A 348 -7.44 8.83 -11.81
C TYR A 348 -6.96 8.14 -13.09
N TRP A 349 -6.89 6.82 -13.09
CA TRP A 349 -6.49 6.01 -14.22
C TRP A 349 -7.68 5.69 -15.13
N LYS A 350 -8.27 6.71 -15.74
CA LYS A 350 -9.26 6.47 -16.80
C LYS A 350 -8.54 6.32 -18.13
N LYS A 351 -8.76 5.20 -18.81
CA LYS A 351 -8.14 4.86 -20.11
C LYS A 351 -8.16 6.03 -21.11
N ALA A 352 -9.26 6.76 -21.16
CA ALA A 352 -9.43 7.91 -22.05
C ALA A 352 -8.51 9.09 -21.66
N SER A 353 -8.43 9.42 -20.36
CA SER A 353 -7.58 10.54 -19.88
C SER A 353 -6.10 10.22 -20.01
N VAL A 354 -5.71 8.96 -19.83
CA VAL A 354 -4.35 8.46 -20.03
C VAL A 354 -3.93 8.63 -21.47
N LYS A 355 -4.73 8.10 -22.38
CA LYS A 355 -4.46 8.20 -23.82
C LYS A 355 -4.42 9.65 -24.28
N ALA A 356 -5.34 10.48 -23.79
CA ALA A 356 -5.37 11.91 -24.11
C ALA A 356 -4.11 12.65 -23.62
N THR A 357 -3.61 12.35 -22.41
CA THR A 357 -2.38 12.96 -21.88
C THR A 357 -1.16 12.58 -22.71
N VAL A 358 -1.00 11.30 -23.04
CA VAL A 358 0.12 10.83 -23.87
C VAL A 358 0.03 11.40 -25.28
N ASP A 359 -1.16 11.41 -25.89
CA ASP A 359 -1.42 11.99 -27.23
C ASP A 359 -1.03 13.46 -27.26
N THR A 360 -1.50 14.24 -26.31
CA THR A 360 -1.20 15.67 -26.21
C THR A 360 0.30 15.92 -26.14
N VAL A 361 1.01 15.21 -25.26
CA VAL A 361 2.46 15.38 -25.12
C VAL A 361 3.24 14.95 -26.36
N LEU A 362 2.81 13.92 -27.08
CA LEU A 362 3.49 13.43 -28.29
C LEU A 362 3.17 14.23 -29.55
N SER A 363 1.98 14.85 -29.63
CA SER A 363 1.47 15.42 -30.88
C SER A 363 1.66 16.94 -31.00
N PHE A 364 1.58 17.68 -29.88
CA PHE A 364 1.71 19.15 -29.92
C PHE A 364 3.18 19.61 -29.84
N ASN A 365 3.47 20.74 -30.48
CA ASN A 365 4.84 21.24 -30.65
C ASN A 365 5.20 22.40 -29.72
N THR A 366 4.24 22.95 -28.98
CA THR A 366 4.48 24.02 -28.01
C THR A 366 4.02 23.61 -26.61
N LYS A 367 4.68 24.14 -25.59
CA LYS A 367 4.31 23.94 -24.20
C LYS A 367 2.87 24.39 -23.91
N GLN A 368 2.49 25.55 -24.44
CA GLN A 368 1.16 26.12 -24.24
C GLN A 368 0.06 25.21 -24.83
N ASP A 369 0.27 24.69 -26.04
CA ASP A 369 -0.69 23.79 -26.69
C ASP A 369 -0.85 22.48 -25.89
N ILE A 370 0.27 21.92 -25.40
CA ILE A 370 0.24 20.70 -24.56
C ILE A 370 -0.58 20.95 -23.31
N VAL A 371 -0.29 22.02 -22.59
CA VAL A 371 -0.97 22.34 -21.32
C VAL A 371 -2.47 22.59 -21.55
N SER A 372 -2.80 23.39 -22.59
CA SER A 372 -4.19 23.72 -22.93
C SER A 372 -5.02 22.50 -23.33
N ALA A 373 -4.41 21.53 -24.02
CA ALA A 373 -5.10 20.34 -24.52
C ALA A 373 -5.22 19.21 -23.48
N CYS A 374 -4.41 19.20 -22.42
CA CYS A 374 -4.41 18.12 -21.41
C CYS A 374 -5.69 18.05 -20.56
N GLY A 375 -6.48 19.11 -20.45
CA GLY A 375 -7.70 19.12 -19.65
C GLY A 375 -7.45 18.90 -18.15
N GLY A 376 -8.08 17.90 -17.52
CA GLY A 376 -7.94 17.60 -16.10
C GLY A 376 -6.51 17.28 -15.62
N PRO A 377 -5.70 16.53 -16.38
CA PRO A 377 -4.28 16.30 -16.09
C PRO A 377 -3.37 17.51 -16.36
N ALA A 378 -3.86 18.60 -16.97
CA ALA A 378 -3.08 19.76 -17.40
C ALA A 378 -2.10 20.26 -16.34
N ARG A 379 -2.56 20.32 -15.09
CA ARG A 379 -1.75 20.79 -13.97
C ARG A 379 -0.49 19.97 -13.73
N HIS A 380 -0.57 18.65 -13.87
CA HIS A 380 0.58 17.76 -13.70
C HIS A 380 1.59 17.95 -14.83
N VAL A 381 1.09 18.13 -16.05
CA VAL A 381 1.92 18.35 -17.23
C VAL A 381 2.51 19.76 -17.23
N GLU A 382 1.74 20.76 -16.81
CA GLU A 382 2.20 22.14 -16.67
C GLU A 382 3.39 22.25 -15.72
N PHE A 383 3.28 21.72 -14.50
CA PHE A 383 4.37 21.72 -13.53
C PHE A 383 5.60 20.96 -14.04
N LEU A 384 5.39 19.82 -14.70
CA LEU A 384 6.47 19.06 -15.28
C LEU A 384 7.28 19.85 -16.30
N LEU A 385 6.60 20.65 -17.15
CA LEU A 385 7.21 21.39 -18.25
C LEU A 385 7.62 22.82 -17.84
N GLN A 386 7.01 23.40 -16.78
CA GLN A 386 7.20 24.81 -16.43
C GLN A 386 8.65 25.18 -16.18
N ASP A 387 9.35 24.38 -15.38
CA ASP A 387 10.71 24.67 -14.93
C ASP A 387 11.79 23.97 -15.76
N SER A 388 11.40 23.08 -16.65
CA SER A 388 12.33 22.27 -17.44
C SER A 388 12.55 22.74 -18.87
N VAL A 389 11.49 23.19 -19.56
CA VAL A 389 11.57 23.54 -20.97
C VAL A 389 10.98 24.91 -21.28
N ASP A 390 11.42 25.51 -22.38
CA ASP A 390 10.86 26.72 -22.98
C ASP A 390 9.57 26.42 -23.76
N ASP A 391 8.99 27.45 -24.39
CA ASP A 391 7.75 27.29 -25.14
C ASP A 391 7.88 26.40 -26.39
N ASN A 392 9.08 26.25 -26.91
CA ASN A 392 9.40 25.37 -28.03
C ASN A 392 9.83 23.96 -27.59
N LEU A 393 9.63 23.62 -26.32
CA LEU A 393 9.98 22.34 -25.71
C LEU A 393 11.50 22.03 -25.76
N GLN A 394 12.35 23.07 -25.83
CA GLN A 394 13.79 22.94 -25.66
C GLN A 394 14.15 23.10 -24.20
N TRP A 395 15.21 22.40 -23.76
CA TRP A 395 15.70 22.54 -22.39
C TRP A 395 16.08 23.99 -22.09
N LYS A 396 15.60 24.53 -20.97
CA LYS A 396 16.07 25.81 -20.46
C LYS A 396 17.55 25.74 -20.10
N ILE A 397 18.26 26.85 -20.22
CA ILE A 397 19.72 26.93 -19.94
C ILE A 397 19.99 26.66 -18.45
N ASP A 398 19.10 27.09 -17.59
CA ASP A 398 19.16 26.99 -16.13
C ASP A 398 18.40 25.78 -15.54
N VAL A 399 18.00 24.82 -16.38
CA VAL A 399 17.31 23.63 -15.88
C VAL A 399 18.19 22.85 -14.92
N ASP A 400 17.63 22.49 -13.77
CA ASP A 400 18.32 21.63 -12.80
C ASP A 400 18.80 20.34 -13.48
N PRO A 401 20.10 20.02 -13.42
CA PRO A 401 20.64 18.76 -13.92
C PRO A 401 19.93 17.53 -13.35
N ASN A 402 19.40 17.62 -12.14
CA ASN A 402 18.68 16.55 -11.48
C ASN A 402 17.16 16.60 -11.67
N HIS A 403 16.65 17.50 -12.53
CA HIS A 403 15.22 17.58 -12.80
C HIS A 403 14.68 16.22 -13.29
N PRO A 404 13.61 15.66 -12.70
CA PRO A 404 13.11 14.31 -12.99
C PRO A 404 12.86 14.06 -14.48
N LEU A 405 12.23 15.02 -15.17
CA LEU A 405 11.99 14.90 -16.62
C LEU A 405 13.28 14.76 -17.40
N LYS A 406 14.30 15.55 -17.05
CA LYS A 406 15.62 15.51 -17.70
C LYS A 406 16.29 14.17 -17.48
N LYS A 407 16.27 13.66 -16.25
CA LYS A 407 16.83 12.35 -15.90
C LYS A 407 16.15 11.19 -16.63
N VAL A 408 14.83 11.21 -16.77
CA VAL A 408 14.10 10.21 -17.56
C VAL A 408 14.49 10.28 -19.04
N CYS A 409 14.60 11.49 -19.60
CA CYS A 409 15.06 11.67 -20.98
C CYS A 409 16.49 11.17 -21.18
N GLU A 410 17.43 11.53 -20.28
CA GLU A 410 18.82 11.07 -20.32
C GLU A 410 18.89 9.54 -20.25
N TYR A 411 18.16 8.89 -19.35
CA TYR A 411 18.11 7.44 -19.23
C TYR A 411 17.66 6.73 -20.52
N ILE A 412 16.60 7.25 -21.15
CA ILE A 412 16.09 6.71 -22.41
C ILE A 412 17.06 7.00 -23.55
N ASP A 413 17.58 8.22 -23.63
CA ASP A 413 18.47 8.66 -24.71
C ASP A 413 19.81 7.90 -24.68
N GLU A 414 20.42 7.73 -23.52
CA GLU A 414 21.67 7.00 -23.37
C GLU A 414 21.51 5.56 -23.87
N TRP A 415 20.45 4.89 -23.48
CA TRP A 415 20.19 3.54 -23.91
C TRP A 415 19.89 3.43 -25.41
N LEU A 416 19.06 4.33 -25.95
CA LEU A 416 18.70 4.32 -27.36
C LEU A 416 19.85 4.77 -28.25
N SER A 417 20.70 5.71 -27.83
CA SER A 417 21.88 6.14 -28.59
C SER A 417 22.86 5.00 -28.80
N GLY A 418 23.08 4.15 -27.81
CA GLY A 418 23.89 2.94 -27.96
C GLY A 418 23.31 1.94 -28.98
N ARG A 419 21.98 1.92 -29.17
CA ARG A 419 21.31 1.06 -30.18
C ARG A 419 21.33 1.65 -31.59
N HIS A 420 21.46 2.96 -31.71
CA HIS A 420 21.62 3.62 -33.02
C HIS A 420 22.87 3.16 -33.82
N THR A 421 23.88 2.66 -33.12
CA THR A 421 25.09 2.12 -33.78
C THR A 421 24.88 0.75 -34.40
N ASN A 422 23.94 -0.05 -33.87
CA ASN A 422 23.55 -1.39 -34.36
C ASN A 422 22.12 -1.41 -34.91
N LYS A 423 21.87 -0.66 -35.96
CA LYS A 423 20.54 -0.26 -36.47
C LYS A 423 19.61 -1.40 -36.89
N ASN A 424 20.16 -2.60 -37.16
CA ASN A 424 19.40 -3.77 -37.62
C ASN A 424 19.05 -4.74 -36.45
N GLN A 425 19.48 -4.46 -35.24
CA GLN A 425 19.10 -5.29 -34.06
C GLN A 425 17.75 -4.87 -33.54
N THR A 426 16.89 -5.87 -33.35
CA THR A 426 15.65 -5.72 -32.61
C THR A 426 15.98 -5.49 -31.15
N PHE A 427 15.33 -4.54 -30.54
CA PHE A 427 15.41 -4.27 -29.10
C PHE A 427 14.02 -4.24 -28.48
N ASN A 428 13.91 -4.64 -27.21
CA ASN A 428 12.66 -4.56 -26.46
C ASN A 428 12.69 -3.27 -25.61
N LEU A 429 11.90 -2.29 -26.02
CA LEU A 429 11.76 -1.04 -25.28
C LEU A 429 11.10 -1.26 -23.90
N GLY A 430 10.14 -2.19 -23.81
CA GLY A 430 9.45 -2.50 -22.55
C GLY A 430 10.41 -3.02 -21.48
N ASP A 431 11.35 -3.92 -21.84
CA ASP A 431 12.34 -4.45 -20.90
C ASP A 431 13.24 -3.33 -20.34
N LYS A 432 13.58 -2.35 -21.16
CA LYS A 432 14.41 -1.23 -20.71
C LYS A 432 13.62 -0.24 -19.87
N LEU A 433 12.41 0.10 -20.28
CA LEU A 433 11.57 1.06 -19.59
C LEU A 433 11.12 0.55 -18.21
N ILE A 434 11.15 -0.76 -17.95
CA ILE A 434 10.88 -1.30 -16.63
C ILE A 434 11.88 -0.77 -15.58
N GLY A 435 13.11 -0.45 -15.97
CA GLY A 435 14.08 0.18 -15.08
C GLY A 435 13.67 1.57 -14.60
N LEU A 436 12.71 2.22 -15.26
CA LEU A 436 12.12 3.46 -14.76
C LEU A 436 11.14 3.24 -13.60
N THR A 437 10.74 2.01 -13.32
CA THR A 437 9.94 1.69 -12.13
C THR A 437 10.79 1.58 -10.87
N GLU A 438 12.10 1.40 -11.03
CA GLU A 438 13.05 1.24 -9.93
C GLU A 438 13.61 2.60 -9.47
N PRO A 439 14.12 2.70 -8.24
CA PRO A 439 14.89 3.87 -7.82
C PRO A 439 16.08 4.13 -8.76
N PRO A 440 16.41 5.37 -9.04
CA PRO A 440 15.93 6.62 -8.44
C PRO A 440 14.64 7.18 -9.06
N PHE A 441 14.05 6.55 -10.08
CA PHE A 441 12.90 7.06 -10.82
C PHE A 441 11.56 6.67 -10.17
N GLY A 442 11.35 5.36 -9.95
CA GLY A 442 10.14 4.83 -9.35
C GLY A 442 8.86 5.27 -10.05
N LEU A 443 8.85 5.31 -11.40
CA LEU A 443 7.67 5.72 -12.15
C LEU A 443 6.55 4.69 -11.97
N PHE A 444 5.36 5.18 -11.67
CA PHE A 444 4.15 4.39 -11.50
C PHE A 444 3.00 5.00 -12.29
N GLN A 445 1.83 4.40 -12.24
CA GLN A 445 0.65 4.83 -12.99
C GLN A 445 0.12 6.17 -12.51
N SER A 446 0.74 7.24 -12.99
CA SER A 446 0.33 8.61 -12.75
C SER A 446 0.40 9.42 -14.03
N TYR A 447 -0.37 10.49 -14.11
CA TYR A 447 -0.31 11.41 -15.26
C TYR A 447 1.08 12.03 -15.44
N ALA A 448 1.77 12.34 -14.35
CA ALA A 448 3.11 12.88 -14.41
C ALA A 448 4.10 11.87 -15.01
N SER A 449 4.10 10.62 -14.52
CA SER A 449 4.97 9.56 -15.04
C SER A 449 4.72 9.30 -16.55
N MET A 450 3.44 9.28 -16.96
CA MET A 450 3.08 9.13 -18.37
C MET A 450 3.57 10.29 -19.22
N ALA A 451 3.39 11.53 -18.75
CA ALA A 451 3.87 12.70 -19.46
C ALA A 451 5.40 12.70 -19.57
N MET A 452 6.12 12.25 -18.53
CA MET A 452 7.59 12.13 -18.54
C MET A 452 8.06 11.15 -19.61
N VAL A 453 7.48 9.95 -19.64
CA VAL A 453 7.83 8.93 -20.66
C VAL A 453 7.41 9.38 -22.05
N ALA A 454 6.21 9.93 -22.21
CA ALA A 454 5.76 10.45 -23.50
C ALA A 454 6.67 11.57 -24.01
N PHE A 455 7.06 12.50 -23.13
CA PHE A 455 7.99 13.57 -23.51
C PHE A 455 9.34 13.02 -23.95
N ALA A 456 9.91 12.09 -23.21
CA ALA A 456 11.18 11.44 -23.59
C ALA A 456 11.09 10.69 -24.93
N MET A 457 9.92 10.11 -25.25
CA MET A 457 9.69 9.40 -26.50
C MET A 457 9.44 10.32 -27.71
N ARG A 458 9.16 11.62 -27.52
CA ARG A 458 8.92 12.58 -28.62
C ARG A 458 10.02 12.55 -29.68
N LYS A 459 11.27 12.53 -29.23
CA LYS A 459 12.46 12.51 -30.09
C LYS A 459 12.47 11.32 -31.06
N TYR A 460 11.84 10.22 -30.67
CA TYR A 460 11.86 8.95 -31.39
C TYR A 460 10.63 8.71 -32.27
N VAL A 461 9.69 9.66 -32.29
CA VAL A 461 8.54 9.65 -33.21
C VAL A 461 9.06 9.57 -34.62
N ASN A 462 8.57 8.62 -35.39
CA ASN A 462 9.00 8.34 -36.77
C ASN A 462 10.49 7.91 -36.93
N GLN A 463 11.21 7.58 -35.85
CA GLN A 463 12.58 7.10 -35.91
C GLN A 463 12.73 5.61 -35.60
N ILE A 464 11.74 5.01 -34.96
CA ILE A 464 11.72 3.58 -34.65
C ILE A 464 10.65 2.86 -35.47
N PHE A 465 10.89 1.59 -35.70
CA PHE A 465 10.06 0.71 -36.51
C PHE A 465 9.75 -0.55 -35.73
N ASP A 466 8.57 -1.13 -35.95
CA ASP A 466 8.26 -2.44 -35.38
C ASP A 466 9.03 -3.56 -36.09
N THR A 467 8.89 -4.78 -35.58
CA THR A 467 9.56 -5.97 -36.17
C THR A 467 9.10 -6.29 -37.60
N ASN A 468 7.98 -5.72 -38.04
CA ASN A 468 7.48 -5.85 -39.40
C ASN A 468 7.99 -4.73 -40.31
N GLY A 469 8.78 -3.79 -39.78
CA GLY A 469 9.33 -2.66 -40.50
C GLY A 469 8.34 -1.51 -40.66
N LYS A 470 7.22 -1.49 -39.92
CA LYS A 470 6.26 -0.39 -39.93
C LYS A 470 6.77 0.71 -39.02
N GLN A 471 6.84 1.93 -39.51
CA GLN A 471 7.25 3.10 -38.77
C GLN A 471 6.28 3.40 -37.59
N ARG A 472 6.83 3.67 -36.43
CA ARG A 472 6.05 4.08 -35.26
C ARG A 472 5.82 5.58 -35.30
N THR A 473 4.63 5.97 -35.67
CA THR A 473 4.15 7.36 -35.63
C THR A 473 3.76 7.74 -34.19
N ALA A 474 3.46 9.01 -33.95
CA ALA A 474 2.96 9.46 -32.65
C ALA A 474 1.77 8.61 -32.19
N GLN A 475 0.80 8.32 -33.06
CA GLN A 475 -0.37 7.51 -32.75
C GLN A 475 -0.01 6.09 -32.26
N HIS A 476 0.98 5.45 -32.89
CA HIS A 476 1.43 4.12 -32.46
C HIS A 476 2.14 4.17 -31.10
N LEU A 477 3.01 5.19 -30.89
CA LEU A 477 3.71 5.35 -29.62
C LEU A 477 2.75 5.68 -28.46
N ILE A 478 1.63 6.35 -28.70
CA ILE A 478 0.58 6.55 -27.69
C ILE A 478 0.09 5.20 -27.18
N ASP A 479 -0.27 4.29 -28.07
CA ASP A 479 -0.76 2.97 -27.71
C ASP A 479 0.33 2.15 -26.99
N ASP A 480 1.58 2.22 -27.44
CA ASP A 480 2.73 1.54 -26.84
C ASP A 480 3.00 2.01 -25.40
N VAL A 481 3.03 3.32 -25.17
CA VAL A 481 3.23 3.90 -23.83
C VAL A 481 2.08 3.53 -22.88
N VAL A 482 0.85 3.61 -23.37
CA VAL A 482 -0.34 3.23 -22.57
C VAL A 482 -0.30 1.73 -22.21
N GLU A 483 0.09 0.86 -23.14
CA GLU A 483 0.20 -0.58 -22.89
C GLU A 483 1.29 -0.89 -21.87
N MET A 484 2.41 -0.21 -21.94
CA MET A 484 3.51 -0.33 -20.99
C MET A 484 3.03 -0.03 -19.54
N PHE A 485 2.35 1.09 -19.33
CA PHE A 485 1.83 1.44 -18.00
C PHE A 485 0.78 0.44 -17.50
N ARG A 486 -0.02 -0.14 -18.37
CA ARG A 486 -0.96 -1.23 -18.00
C ARG A 486 -0.22 -2.51 -17.61
N ALA A 487 0.86 -2.83 -18.29
CA ALA A 487 1.68 -3.99 -17.96
C ALA A 487 2.30 -3.82 -16.56
N TRP A 488 2.78 -2.64 -16.23
CA TRP A 488 3.27 -2.32 -14.87
C TRP A 488 2.18 -2.50 -13.80
N GLU A 489 0.94 -2.07 -14.09
CA GLU A 489 -0.20 -2.26 -13.17
C GLU A 489 -0.47 -3.73 -12.88
N SER A 490 -0.56 -4.53 -13.93
CA SER A 490 -0.91 -5.94 -13.82
C SER A 490 0.21 -6.81 -13.23
N GLY A 491 1.38 -6.23 -12.90
CA GLY A 491 2.57 -6.97 -12.45
C GLY A 491 3.20 -7.82 -13.55
N LYS A 492 2.79 -7.64 -14.81
CA LYS A 492 3.42 -8.29 -15.96
C LYS A 492 4.72 -7.58 -16.28
N THR A 493 5.76 -8.37 -16.41
CA THR A 493 7.13 -7.90 -16.43
C THR A 493 7.49 -7.04 -17.62
N SER A 494 6.92 -7.20 -18.79
CA SER A 494 7.20 -6.34 -19.94
C SER A 494 6.21 -6.57 -21.05
N PRO A 495 5.60 -5.53 -21.65
CA PRO A 495 4.94 -5.68 -22.93
C PRO A 495 6.00 -5.99 -24.01
N LYS A 496 5.63 -6.81 -24.97
CA LYS A 496 6.51 -7.14 -26.12
C LYS A 496 6.61 -5.95 -27.07
N LEU A 497 7.25 -4.87 -26.65
CA LEU A 497 7.51 -3.67 -27.43
C LEU A 497 8.85 -3.81 -28.18
N ASN A 498 8.86 -4.69 -29.17
CA ASN A 498 10.05 -4.96 -29.95
C ASN A 498 10.15 -3.99 -31.13
N PHE A 499 11.23 -3.23 -31.17
CA PHE A 499 11.49 -2.20 -32.17
C PHE A 499 12.89 -2.35 -32.81
N MET A 500 13.11 -1.61 -33.87
CA MET A 500 14.41 -1.46 -34.55
C MET A 500 14.57 -0.02 -35.06
N PHE A 501 15.80 0.43 -35.22
CA PHE A 501 16.10 1.66 -35.95
C PHE A 501 16.41 1.33 -37.43
N GLU A 502 15.72 1.96 -38.34
CA GLU A 502 16.07 1.88 -39.74
C GLU A 502 17.29 2.77 -40.02
N SER A 503 18.25 2.29 -40.84
CA SER A 503 19.42 3.08 -41.16
C SER A 503 19.07 4.31 -42.01
N LYS A 504 19.89 5.39 -41.92
CA LYS A 504 19.69 6.57 -42.76
C LYS A 504 19.69 6.24 -44.24
N GLU A 505 20.53 5.28 -44.62
CA GLU A 505 20.64 4.79 -45.99
C GLU A 505 19.37 4.04 -46.42
N ALA A 506 18.87 3.14 -45.55
CA ALA A 506 17.61 2.44 -45.76
C ALA A 506 16.43 3.40 -45.86
N GLY A 507 16.39 4.43 -45.00
CA GLY A 507 15.37 5.47 -45.05
C GLY A 507 15.42 6.33 -46.32
N LYS A 508 16.60 6.65 -46.83
CA LYS A 508 16.75 7.34 -48.11
C LYS A 508 16.30 6.43 -49.28
N LEU A 509 16.72 5.16 -49.25
CA LEU A 509 16.33 4.20 -50.28
C LEU A 509 14.81 3.95 -50.26
N SER A 510 14.21 3.82 -49.07
CA SER A 510 12.76 3.70 -48.92
C SER A 510 12.03 4.89 -49.56
N LYS A 511 12.44 6.13 -49.28
CA LYS A 511 11.85 7.33 -49.89
C LYS A 511 11.96 7.33 -51.41
N HIS A 512 13.12 6.92 -51.95
CA HIS A 512 13.32 6.82 -53.38
C HIS A 512 12.43 5.74 -54.00
N LEU A 513 12.34 4.56 -53.42
CA LEU A 513 11.46 3.49 -53.89
C LEU A 513 9.99 3.89 -53.86
N ILE A 514 9.54 4.49 -52.77
CA ILE A 514 8.16 4.97 -52.58
C ILE A 514 7.82 6.01 -53.67
N SER A 515 8.72 6.94 -53.93
CA SER A 515 8.53 7.98 -54.95
C SER A 515 8.58 7.38 -56.36
N MET A 516 9.61 6.61 -56.64
CA MET A 516 9.85 6.01 -57.97
C MET A 516 8.70 5.12 -58.43
N PHE A 517 8.19 4.28 -57.53
CA PHE A 517 7.08 3.38 -57.81
C PHE A 517 5.70 3.97 -57.47
N SER A 518 5.64 5.24 -57.03
CA SER A 518 4.39 5.90 -56.62
C SER A 518 3.57 5.07 -55.63
N LEU A 519 4.22 4.39 -54.69
CA LEU A 519 3.60 3.40 -53.81
C LEU A 519 2.47 3.96 -52.92
N LYS A 520 2.51 5.22 -52.57
CA LYS A 520 1.42 5.90 -51.80
C LYS A 520 0.10 5.93 -52.56
N LYS A 521 0.10 5.72 -53.85
CA LYS A 521 -1.12 5.66 -54.69
C LYS A 521 -1.76 4.27 -54.68
N LEU A 522 -1.06 3.26 -54.16
CA LEU A 522 -1.62 1.91 -54.04
C LEU A 522 -2.64 1.86 -52.89
N LYS A 523 -3.71 1.13 -53.11
CA LYS A 523 -4.77 0.98 -52.10
C LYS A 523 -4.21 0.33 -50.84
N GLY A 524 -4.36 1.00 -49.70
CA GLY A 524 -3.88 0.54 -48.38
C GLY A 524 -2.43 0.91 -48.04
N TYR A 525 -1.72 1.66 -48.93
CA TYR A 525 -0.32 2.05 -48.74
C TYR A 525 -0.10 3.59 -48.64
N ALA A 526 -1.14 4.36 -48.37
CA ALA A 526 -1.05 5.84 -48.26
C ALA A 526 0.03 6.30 -47.27
N ASP A 527 0.18 5.58 -46.18
CA ASP A 527 1.11 5.89 -45.08
C ASP A 527 2.45 5.14 -45.16
N ILE A 528 2.73 4.49 -46.30
CA ILE A 528 3.96 3.71 -46.46
C ILE A 528 5.20 4.58 -46.27
N SER A 529 6.15 4.12 -45.47
CA SER A 529 7.37 4.85 -45.12
C SER A 529 8.60 3.96 -44.93
N SER A 530 8.41 2.67 -44.63
CA SER A 530 9.52 1.75 -44.37
C SER A 530 10.03 1.07 -45.62
N LEU A 531 11.31 0.73 -45.63
CA LEU A 531 11.93 -0.03 -46.75
C LEU A 531 11.30 -1.42 -46.89
N LYS A 532 10.94 -2.06 -45.78
CA LYS A 532 10.31 -3.38 -45.78
C LYS A 532 8.94 -3.33 -46.42
N ASP A 533 8.12 -2.35 -46.07
CA ASP A 533 6.79 -2.17 -46.67
C ASP A 533 6.88 -1.77 -48.14
N ALA A 534 7.83 -0.88 -48.47
CA ALA A 534 8.10 -0.50 -49.87
C ALA A 534 8.46 -1.73 -50.73
N ARG A 535 9.33 -2.58 -50.22
CA ARG A 535 9.72 -3.84 -50.87
C ARG A 535 8.54 -4.78 -51.02
N TRP A 536 7.77 -4.99 -49.95
CA TRP A 536 6.58 -5.83 -49.99
C TRP A 536 5.57 -5.30 -51.02
N ALA A 537 5.28 -3.99 -50.98
CA ALA A 537 4.35 -3.36 -51.90
C ALA A 537 4.80 -3.52 -53.39
N ILE A 538 6.11 -3.37 -53.64
CA ILE A 538 6.65 -3.55 -54.99
C ILE A 538 6.53 -5.02 -55.43
N GLN A 539 6.90 -5.96 -54.58
CA GLN A 539 6.89 -7.38 -54.92
C GLN A 539 5.48 -7.95 -55.14
N HIS A 540 4.51 -7.53 -54.36
CA HIS A 540 3.20 -8.16 -54.30
C HIS A 540 2.07 -7.29 -54.87
N GLU A 541 2.00 -6.03 -54.48
CA GLU A 541 0.86 -5.20 -54.84
C GLU A 541 1.07 -4.40 -56.13
N TYR A 542 2.24 -3.82 -56.27
CA TYR A 542 2.56 -3.08 -57.51
C TYR A 542 2.50 -3.98 -58.75
N ALA A 543 3.01 -5.20 -58.63
CA ALA A 543 2.96 -6.18 -59.69
C ALA A 543 1.52 -6.58 -60.05
N LYS A 544 0.63 -6.73 -59.08
CA LYS A 544 -0.79 -7.02 -59.32
C LYS A 544 -1.48 -5.85 -60.02
N GLU A 545 -1.26 -4.63 -59.54
CA GLU A 545 -1.93 -3.46 -60.10
C GLU A 545 -1.44 -3.08 -61.49
N LYS A 546 -0.15 -3.23 -61.76
CA LYS A 546 0.47 -2.86 -63.04
C LYS A 546 0.55 -4.00 -64.04
N GLY A 547 0.19 -5.21 -63.63
CA GLY A 547 0.09 -6.35 -64.54
C GLY A 547 1.42 -6.98 -64.99
N TYR A 548 2.55 -6.62 -64.39
CA TYR A 548 3.84 -7.24 -64.65
C TYR A 548 4.71 -7.40 -63.42
N ALA A 549 5.48 -8.47 -63.38
CA ALA A 549 6.35 -8.77 -62.27
C ALA A 549 7.66 -7.95 -62.34
N LEU A 550 8.22 -7.59 -61.16
CA LEU A 550 9.44 -6.78 -61.07
C LEU A 550 10.63 -7.37 -61.82
N TRP A 551 10.75 -8.72 -61.84
CA TRP A 551 11.81 -9.41 -62.60
C TRP A 551 11.74 -9.15 -64.11
N SER A 552 10.61 -8.76 -64.67
CA SER A 552 10.45 -8.44 -66.09
C SER A 552 11.19 -7.17 -66.44
N LEU A 553 11.55 -6.29 -65.54
CA LEU A 553 12.43 -5.14 -65.77
C LEU A 553 13.79 -5.55 -66.34
N LYS A 554 14.24 -6.77 -66.01
CA LYS A 554 15.47 -7.32 -66.54
C LYS A 554 15.45 -7.45 -68.11
N TYR A 555 14.27 -7.67 -68.65
CA TYR A 555 14.11 -7.79 -70.13
C TYR A 555 13.92 -6.44 -70.79
N CYS A 556 13.50 -5.41 -70.10
CA CYS A 556 13.40 -4.07 -70.60
C CYS A 556 14.79 -3.44 -70.85
N THR A 557 15.82 -3.87 -70.13
CA THR A 557 17.19 -3.36 -70.24
C THR A 557 17.84 -3.71 -71.57
N SER A 558 17.40 -4.77 -72.27
CA SER A 558 17.90 -5.16 -73.58
C SER A 558 17.52 -4.17 -74.71
N GLN A 559 16.51 -3.32 -74.44
CA GLN A 559 16.06 -2.31 -75.40
C GLN A 559 16.76 -0.95 -75.25
N TYR A 560 17.38 -0.72 -74.10
CA TYR A 560 18.07 0.52 -73.73
C TYR A 560 19.57 0.21 -73.55
N ASN A 561 20.38 0.48 -74.46
CA ASN A 561 21.83 0.17 -74.49
C ASN A 561 22.61 1.09 -73.52
N HIS A 562 22.15 1.23 -72.30
CA HIS A 562 22.71 2.10 -71.26
C HIS A 562 23.20 1.27 -70.05
N ALA A 563 24.52 1.08 -69.94
CA ALA A 563 25.15 0.29 -68.89
C ALA A 563 24.72 0.76 -67.43
N GLN A 564 24.55 2.05 -67.23
CA GLN A 564 24.11 2.62 -65.99
C GLN A 564 22.65 2.24 -65.60
N MET A 565 21.76 2.20 -66.61
CA MET A 565 20.36 1.81 -66.39
C MET A 565 20.26 0.31 -66.06
N THR A 566 21.07 -0.52 -66.74
CA THR A 566 21.13 -1.96 -66.43
C THR A 566 21.65 -2.23 -65.04
N ALA A 567 22.70 -1.51 -64.62
CA ALA A 567 23.23 -1.62 -63.23
C ALA A 567 22.20 -1.15 -62.18
N LEU A 568 21.51 -0.04 -62.43
CA LEU A 568 20.48 0.46 -61.58
C LEU A 568 19.31 -0.51 -61.40
N ILE A 569 18.81 -1.08 -62.53
CA ILE A 569 17.71 -2.05 -62.46
C ILE A 569 18.15 -3.33 -61.73
N ALA A 570 19.37 -3.82 -61.99
CA ALA A 570 19.90 -4.97 -61.26
C ALA A 570 20.02 -4.71 -59.74
N ALA A 571 20.48 -3.51 -59.38
CA ALA A 571 20.54 -3.10 -57.96
C ALA A 571 19.15 -3.02 -57.32
N VAL A 572 18.16 -2.44 -57.99
CA VAL A 572 16.78 -2.36 -57.50
C VAL A 572 16.17 -3.76 -57.32
N ILE A 573 16.33 -4.65 -58.32
CA ILE A 573 15.85 -6.03 -58.23
C ILE A 573 16.49 -6.74 -57.03
N LYS A 574 17.81 -6.60 -56.87
CA LYS A 574 18.55 -7.22 -55.77
C LYS A 574 18.07 -6.73 -54.41
N VAL A 575 17.92 -5.42 -54.22
CA VAL A 575 17.45 -4.81 -52.97
C VAL A 575 16.03 -5.23 -52.64
N VAL A 576 15.15 -5.33 -53.62
CA VAL A 576 13.74 -5.72 -53.38
C VAL A 576 13.62 -7.24 -53.15
N SER A 577 14.47 -8.06 -53.79
CA SER A 577 14.39 -9.53 -53.68
C SER A 577 15.11 -10.11 -52.47
N ASP A 578 16.20 -9.48 -51.99
CA ASP A 578 17.03 -10.00 -50.92
C ASP A 578 17.31 -8.93 -49.84
N PRO A 579 16.64 -9.03 -48.68
CA PRO A 579 16.86 -8.13 -47.55
C PRO A 579 18.28 -8.11 -47.01
N GLU A 580 18.96 -9.24 -47.05
CA GLU A 580 20.29 -9.40 -46.47
C GLU A 580 21.39 -8.76 -47.35
N SER A 581 21.13 -8.59 -48.66
CA SER A 581 22.07 -7.94 -49.58
C SER A 581 22.35 -6.47 -49.22
N MET A 582 21.49 -5.85 -48.40
CA MET A 582 21.66 -4.48 -47.89
C MET A 582 22.76 -4.34 -46.84
N LYS A 583 23.21 -5.44 -46.23
CA LYS A 583 24.29 -5.42 -45.23
C LYS A 583 25.64 -5.11 -45.85
N ASN A 584 25.81 -5.31 -47.12
CA ASN A 584 27.05 -5.04 -47.83
C ASN A 584 27.04 -3.64 -48.48
N ARG A 585 27.80 -2.69 -47.91
CA ARG A 585 27.97 -1.30 -48.41
C ARG A 585 28.34 -1.21 -49.90
N SER A 586 28.94 -2.25 -50.44
CA SER A 586 29.38 -2.30 -51.85
C SER A 586 28.23 -2.38 -52.90
N VAL A 587 26.99 -2.51 -52.48
CA VAL A 587 25.82 -2.57 -53.37
C VAL A 587 25.20 -1.18 -53.61
N LEU A 588 25.57 -0.18 -52.82
CA LEU A 588 25.04 1.18 -52.90
C LEU A 588 26.08 2.23 -53.36
N SER A 589 27.31 1.86 -53.51
CA SER A 589 28.38 2.65 -54.16
C SER A 589 28.47 2.32 -55.64
#